data_82cad00d99013adf9f06d18eb9f2ec8b
#
_entry.id   82cad00d99013adf9f06d18eb9f2ec8b
#
_cell.length_a   1.000
_cell.length_b   1.000
_cell.length_c   1.000
_cell.angle_alpha   90.00
_cell.angle_beta   90.00
_cell.angle_gamma   90.00
#
_symmetry.space_group_name_H-M   'P 1'
#
loop_
_entity.id
_entity.type
_entity.pdbx_description
1 polymer ?
#
loop_
_entity_poly.entity_id
_entity_poly.type
_entity_poly.pdbx_seq_one_letter_code
_entity_poly.pdbx_strand_id
1 'polypeptide(L)'
;MRQTAILLTLFLTAVTTAVLYSQAPEEKPSAEEISKKIDELASQMPRLPSSTPEQSRKQMELHSEFEVQIVATEPLIRDPGAIDIDEDGKMYVCELPEYNAYAAKEDPGQKGAIKQLLDTDGDGRYDKATTFLSDIPYPTAVLCWDGGVFIGAAPNIHYAKDTDGDGVADESKVVLSGFGSDLAGEAHLNSFRWGPDNRIHLSTNLSGGDVKPHEGGKEAISVRGRGIIFDPRNPADFELTSGGGQHGMSMDNWGRKFVCQNSVPAETLMYDDRYLARNPVMQATKAAVSIAPDGKFTHLFRISKGEPWRELRTMLRRTKQFRGSDEGGKPFGFFTGATGITIYRGDAWPKSMHGNLIVGDVANNLVYRASLKTDGLNLIAERADQGQEFLASKDLWFRPVQFMNAPDGTLYVLDISRELIEGAAFLPPEFINHLDPVSGNDQGRIFRIAPKGFDSALTLNLSQWNTPELVDLLDHSNGWHRDTASRLIYTRQDLSAVAKLRQLVQQG
;
A
#
# COMPACT_ATOMS: atom_id res chain seq x y z
N MET A 1 7.05 2.89 93.99
CA MET A 1 6.63 4.29 94.39
C MET A 1 5.67 4.74 93.27
N ARG A 2 4.45 4.81 93.69
CA ARG A 2 3.51 5.94 93.51
C ARG A 2 3.29 6.34 92.02
N GLN A 3 2.11 6.55 91.52
CA GLN A 3 0.76 6.72 92.05
C GLN A 3 -0.27 6.50 90.88
N THR A 4 -1.35 5.91 91.26
CA THR A 4 -2.67 5.89 90.75
C THR A 4 -3.20 7.23 90.19
N ALA A 5 -3.89 7.23 89.08
CA ALA A 5 -4.94 8.14 88.78
C ALA A 5 -6.02 7.46 87.88
N ILE A 6 -7.16 7.30 88.48
CA ILE A 6 -8.43 6.90 87.87
C ILE A 6 -9.06 8.15 87.25
N LEU A 7 -9.47 8.07 86.05
CA LEU A 7 -10.46 9.01 85.46
C LEU A 7 -11.50 8.29 84.66
N LEU A 8 -12.67 8.50 85.11
CA LEU A 8 -13.98 8.12 84.58
C LEU A 8 -14.14 8.62 83.11
N THR A 9 -14.52 7.76 82.23
CA THR A 9 -14.94 8.20 80.90
C THR A 9 -16.33 7.67 80.61
N LEU A 10 -17.23 8.65 80.44
CA LEU A 10 -18.62 8.42 80.06
C LEU A 10 -18.68 7.74 78.67
N PHE A 11 -19.50 6.70 78.61
CA PHE A 11 -19.98 6.13 77.37
C PHE A 11 -21.00 7.04 76.72
N LEU A 12 -20.62 7.67 75.58
CA LEU A 12 -21.57 8.28 74.68
C LEU A 12 -21.71 7.32 73.49
N THR A 13 -22.80 6.54 73.51
CA THR A 13 -23.25 5.74 72.38
C THR A 13 -23.83 6.64 71.29
N ALA A 14 -23.03 7.00 70.32
CA ALA A 14 -23.52 7.58 69.08
C ALA A 14 -23.91 6.42 68.16
N VAL A 15 -25.17 6.18 68.02
CA VAL A 15 -25.76 5.32 66.97
C VAL A 15 -25.66 6.12 65.67
N THR A 16 -24.59 5.89 64.93
CA THR A 16 -24.51 6.32 63.53
C THR A 16 -25.24 5.33 62.68
N THR A 17 -26.47 5.67 62.30
CA THR A 17 -27.22 4.99 61.26
C THR A 17 -26.48 5.22 59.92
N ALA A 18 -25.63 4.28 59.53
CA ALA A 18 -25.08 4.25 58.21
C ALA A 18 -26.23 3.90 57.24
N VAL A 19 -26.77 4.91 56.59
CA VAL A 19 -27.62 4.74 55.43
C VAL A 19 -26.70 4.22 54.33
N LEU A 20 -26.61 2.91 54.16
CA LEU A 20 -26.11 2.27 52.98
C LEU A 20 -27.02 2.66 51.83
N TYR A 21 -26.64 3.73 51.12
CA TYR A 21 -27.13 3.91 49.75
C TYR A 21 -26.61 2.71 48.94
N SER A 22 -27.45 1.68 48.84
CA SER A 22 -27.31 0.68 47.81
C SER A 22 -27.54 1.44 46.49
N GLN A 23 -26.44 1.88 45.88
CA GLN A 23 -26.50 2.17 44.46
C GLN A 23 -26.90 0.84 43.81
N ALA A 24 -28.11 0.80 43.30
CA ALA A 24 -28.53 -0.26 42.39
C ALA A 24 -27.42 -0.39 41.33
N PRO A 25 -26.95 -1.58 40.97
CA PRO A 25 -25.97 -1.72 39.91
C PRO A 25 -26.55 -0.96 38.71
N GLU A 26 -25.78 0.05 38.20
CA GLU A 26 -26.16 0.71 36.95
C GLU A 26 -26.37 -0.41 35.93
N GLU A 27 -27.59 -0.54 35.49
CA GLU A 27 -27.97 -1.52 34.48
C GLU A 27 -27.14 -1.21 33.24
N LYS A 28 -26.33 -2.15 32.81
CA LYS A 28 -25.52 -1.97 31.61
C LYS A 28 -26.47 -1.70 30.45
N PRO A 29 -26.27 -0.63 29.67
CA PRO A 29 -27.17 -0.30 28.58
C PRO A 29 -27.31 -1.50 27.64
N SER A 30 -28.53 -1.72 27.17
CA SER A 30 -28.84 -2.77 26.20
C SER A 30 -28.12 -2.53 24.88
N ALA A 31 -27.95 -3.56 24.05
CA ALA A 31 -27.35 -3.41 22.74
C ALA A 31 -28.11 -2.40 21.85
N GLU A 32 -29.46 -2.34 22.00
CA GLU A 32 -30.30 -1.40 21.28
C GLU A 32 -30.07 0.05 21.72
N GLU A 33 -29.96 0.30 23.03
CA GLU A 33 -29.63 1.63 23.55
C GLU A 33 -28.24 2.08 23.14
N ILE A 34 -27.24 1.18 23.10
CA ILE A 34 -25.90 1.46 22.61
C ILE A 34 -25.96 1.83 21.13
N SER A 35 -26.62 1.02 20.31
CA SER A 35 -26.77 1.25 18.87
C SER A 35 -27.46 2.60 18.59
N LYS A 36 -28.55 2.91 19.27
CA LYS A 36 -29.26 4.20 19.15
C LYS A 36 -28.31 5.38 19.49
N LYS A 37 -27.57 5.27 20.58
CA LYS A 37 -26.59 6.31 20.96
C LYS A 37 -25.50 6.48 19.94
N ILE A 38 -24.99 5.39 19.36
CA ILE A 38 -23.98 5.45 18.29
C ILE A 38 -24.56 6.16 17.06
N ASP A 39 -25.78 5.82 16.66
CA ASP A 39 -26.47 6.43 15.53
C ASP A 39 -26.68 7.94 15.74
N GLU A 40 -27.14 8.35 16.94
CA GLU A 40 -27.28 9.77 17.32
C GLU A 40 -25.94 10.52 17.20
N LEU A 41 -24.83 9.95 17.68
CA LEU A 41 -23.50 10.56 17.57
C LEU A 41 -23.01 10.61 16.12
N ALA A 42 -23.25 9.54 15.38
CA ALA A 42 -22.87 9.46 13.97
C ALA A 42 -23.63 10.48 13.09
N SER A 43 -24.91 10.73 13.39
CA SER A 43 -25.73 11.72 12.68
C SER A 43 -25.20 13.16 12.78
N GLN A 44 -24.38 13.43 13.78
CA GLN A 44 -23.80 14.76 14.03
C GLN A 44 -22.40 14.91 13.37
N MET A 45 -21.88 13.86 12.76
CA MET A 45 -20.56 13.95 12.10
C MET A 45 -20.65 14.83 10.86
N PRO A 46 -19.77 15.85 10.74
CA PRO A 46 -19.71 16.66 9.53
C PRO A 46 -19.15 15.84 8.37
N ARG A 47 -19.70 16.04 7.16
CA ARG A 47 -19.12 15.55 5.93
C ARG A 47 -17.91 16.43 5.56
N LEU A 48 -16.90 15.80 5.01
CA LEU A 48 -15.66 16.47 4.62
C LEU A 48 -15.71 16.79 3.13
N PRO A 49 -15.60 18.07 2.70
CA PRO A 49 -15.58 18.40 1.29
C PRO A 49 -14.27 17.89 0.65
N SER A 50 -14.36 17.39 -0.58
CA SER A 50 -13.19 17.06 -1.39
C SER A 50 -12.45 18.32 -1.84
N SER A 51 -11.15 18.16 -2.11
CA SER A 51 -10.29 19.17 -2.73
C SER A 51 -10.12 18.87 -4.22
N THR A 52 -10.00 19.89 -5.06
CA THR A 52 -9.50 19.69 -6.43
C THR A 52 -8.03 19.23 -6.39
N PRO A 53 -7.48 18.60 -7.45
CA PRO A 53 -6.08 18.16 -7.48
C PRO A 53 -5.08 19.29 -7.12
N GLU A 54 -5.29 20.49 -7.65
CA GLU A 54 -4.45 21.64 -7.33
C GLU A 54 -4.62 22.16 -5.89
N GLN A 55 -5.83 22.06 -5.32
CA GLN A 55 -6.07 22.42 -3.92
C GLN A 55 -5.41 21.39 -3.00
N SER A 56 -5.52 20.10 -3.30
CA SER A 56 -4.87 19.04 -2.55
C SER A 56 -3.35 19.23 -2.57
N ARG A 57 -2.76 19.40 -3.76
CA ARG A 57 -1.31 19.65 -3.92
C ARG A 57 -0.83 20.85 -3.09
N LYS A 58 -1.57 21.95 -3.05
CA LYS A 58 -1.23 23.16 -2.27
C LYS A 58 -1.33 22.97 -0.75
N GLN A 59 -2.03 21.94 -0.29
CA GLN A 59 -2.15 21.59 1.12
C GLN A 59 -1.06 20.64 1.60
N MET A 60 -0.16 20.20 0.70
CA MET A 60 0.97 19.33 1.03
C MET A 60 2.16 20.15 1.52
N GLU A 61 2.72 19.74 2.65
CA GLU A 61 4.02 20.19 3.15
C GLU A 61 5.06 19.11 2.86
N LEU A 62 6.13 19.48 2.19
CA LEU A 62 7.15 18.58 1.66
C LEU A 62 8.52 19.05 2.09
N HIS A 63 9.49 18.13 2.16
CA HIS A 63 10.91 18.46 2.36
C HIS A 63 11.36 19.58 1.42
N SER A 64 12.10 20.56 1.94
CA SER A 64 12.33 21.87 1.30
C SER A 64 13.02 21.85 -0.07
N GLU A 65 13.72 20.77 -0.41
CA GLU A 65 14.43 20.61 -1.69
C GLU A 65 13.51 20.11 -2.83
N PHE A 66 12.28 19.73 -2.50
CA PHE A 66 11.35 19.08 -3.42
C PHE A 66 10.09 19.90 -3.67
N GLU A 67 9.39 19.52 -4.70
CA GLU A 67 8.04 19.97 -5.02
C GLU A 67 7.16 18.79 -5.44
N VAL A 68 5.84 18.95 -5.31
CA VAL A 68 4.86 18.01 -5.82
C VAL A 68 4.35 18.51 -7.15
N GLN A 69 4.42 17.67 -8.17
CA GLN A 69 3.87 17.95 -9.50
C GLN A 69 2.74 16.94 -9.80
N ILE A 70 1.77 17.36 -10.61
CA ILE A 70 0.66 16.51 -11.05
C ILE A 70 1.11 15.72 -12.28
N VAL A 71 0.90 14.39 -12.27
CA VAL A 71 1.18 13.48 -13.39
C VAL A 71 -0.10 13.09 -14.12
N ALA A 72 -1.14 12.71 -13.40
CA ALA A 72 -2.47 12.41 -13.92
C ALA A 72 -3.52 12.65 -12.83
N THR A 73 -4.74 13.03 -13.23
CA THR A 73 -5.85 13.27 -12.30
C THR A 73 -7.18 12.85 -12.90
N GLU A 74 -8.22 12.90 -12.07
CA GLU A 74 -9.59 12.89 -12.55
C GLU A 74 -9.82 13.98 -13.61
N PRO A 75 -10.58 13.79 -14.67
CA PRO A 75 -11.38 12.59 -14.99
C PRO A 75 -10.64 11.49 -15.77
N LEU A 76 -9.32 11.62 -16.04
CA LEU A 76 -8.58 10.62 -16.81
C LEU A 76 -8.47 9.30 -16.05
N ILE A 77 -8.31 9.37 -14.72
CA ILE A 77 -8.20 8.24 -13.81
C ILE A 77 -9.09 8.43 -12.59
N ARG A 78 -9.43 7.33 -11.93
CA ARG A 78 -10.11 7.30 -10.64
C ARG A 78 -9.55 6.16 -9.79
N ASP A 79 -9.52 6.34 -8.46
CA ASP A 79 -9.07 5.33 -7.49
C ASP A 79 -7.82 4.53 -7.91
N PRO A 80 -6.69 5.15 -8.24
CA PRO A 80 -5.52 4.44 -8.72
C PRO A 80 -4.89 3.59 -7.60
N GLY A 81 -5.01 2.26 -7.69
CA GLY A 81 -4.47 1.32 -6.69
C GLY A 81 -3.07 0.81 -7.01
N ALA A 82 -2.73 0.70 -8.28
CA ALA A 82 -1.42 0.29 -8.77
C ALA A 82 -1.17 0.82 -10.17
N ILE A 83 0.10 1.03 -10.51
CA ILE A 83 0.53 1.41 -11.86
C ILE A 83 1.77 0.64 -12.29
N ASP A 84 1.94 0.52 -13.60
CA ASP A 84 3.23 0.24 -14.24
C ASP A 84 3.35 1.01 -15.55
N ILE A 85 4.58 1.23 -16.00
CA ILE A 85 4.90 1.96 -17.23
C ILE A 85 5.70 1.04 -18.15
N ASP A 86 5.25 0.91 -19.39
CA ASP A 86 5.94 0.09 -20.37
C ASP A 86 7.20 0.78 -20.93
N GLU A 87 7.94 0.06 -21.74
CA GLU A 87 9.19 0.50 -22.36
C GLU A 87 9.07 1.71 -23.29
N ASP A 88 7.85 2.05 -23.70
CA ASP A 88 7.55 3.17 -24.59
C ASP A 88 6.79 4.31 -23.88
N GLY A 89 6.64 4.22 -22.55
CA GLY A 89 6.08 5.27 -21.71
C GLY A 89 4.56 5.22 -21.54
N LYS A 90 3.89 4.18 -22.04
CA LYS A 90 2.46 3.99 -21.75
C LYS A 90 2.29 3.57 -20.30
N MET A 91 1.46 4.31 -19.55
CA MET A 91 1.16 3.97 -18.17
C MET A 91 -0.12 3.14 -18.08
N TYR A 92 -0.07 2.02 -17.38
CA TYR A 92 -1.24 1.20 -17.05
C TYR A 92 -1.64 1.42 -15.60
N VAL A 93 -2.92 1.74 -15.37
CA VAL A 93 -3.46 2.09 -14.04
C VAL A 93 -4.57 1.13 -13.67
N CYS A 94 -4.45 0.49 -12.50
CA CYS A 94 -5.53 -0.26 -11.86
C CYS A 94 -6.50 0.72 -11.20
N GLU A 95 -7.75 0.75 -11.62
CA GLU A 95 -8.82 1.55 -11.01
C GLU A 95 -9.67 0.70 -10.05
N LEU A 96 -9.91 1.20 -8.83
CA LEU A 96 -10.58 0.51 -7.71
C LEU A 96 -11.88 1.21 -7.26
N PRO A 97 -12.83 1.59 -8.14
CA PRO A 97 -14.03 2.31 -7.73
C PRO A 97 -14.92 1.49 -6.77
N GLU A 98 -14.70 0.18 -6.70
CA GLU A 98 -15.42 -0.78 -5.85
C GLU A 98 -14.97 -0.75 -4.37
N TYR A 99 -13.95 0.04 -4.00
CA TYR A 99 -13.50 0.12 -2.61
C TYR A 99 -14.67 0.53 -1.69
N ASN A 100 -15.01 -0.33 -0.71
CA ASN A 100 -16.19 -0.22 0.16
C ASN A 100 -17.56 -0.30 -0.52
N ALA A 101 -17.67 -0.63 -1.81
CA ALA A 101 -18.95 -0.71 -2.52
C ALA A 101 -19.94 -1.70 -1.88
N TYR A 102 -19.45 -2.78 -1.26
CA TYR A 102 -20.25 -3.77 -0.55
C TYR A 102 -21.06 -3.19 0.63
N ALA A 103 -20.67 -2.03 1.15
CA ALA A 103 -21.34 -1.33 2.24
C ALA A 103 -22.18 -0.12 1.77
N ALA A 104 -22.16 0.20 0.48
CA ALA A 104 -22.98 1.27 -0.08
C ALA A 104 -24.46 0.93 0.02
N LYS A 105 -25.31 1.95 0.24
CA LYS A 105 -26.79 1.79 0.27
C LYS A 105 -27.35 1.37 -1.08
N GLU A 106 -26.71 1.83 -2.14
CA GLU A 106 -27.02 1.49 -3.53
C GLU A 106 -25.74 0.99 -4.18
N ASP A 107 -25.84 -0.04 -5.04
CA ASP A 107 -24.72 -0.51 -5.82
C ASP A 107 -24.26 0.63 -6.74
N PRO A 108 -23.00 1.13 -6.62
CA PRO A 108 -22.49 2.18 -7.49
C PRO A 108 -22.41 1.73 -8.95
N GLY A 109 -22.61 0.43 -9.25
CA GLY A 109 -22.62 -0.13 -10.61
C GLY A 109 -21.27 -0.02 -11.34
N GLN A 110 -20.24 0.43 -10.64
CA GLN A 110 -18.91 0.64 -11.19
C GLN A 110 -18.02 -0.54 -10.82
N LYS A 111 -17.35 -1.10 -11.82
CA LYS A 111 -16.36 -2.15 -11.63
C LYS A 111 -14.97 -1.64 -11.89
N GLY A 112 -13.98 -2.35 -11.38
CA GLY A 112 -12.59 -2.07 -11.63
C GLY A 112 -12.26 -2.17 -13.13
N ALA A 113 -11.21 -1.46 -13.50
CA ALA A 113 -10.71 -1.42 -14.86
C ALA A 113 -9.19 -1.22 -14.88
N ILE A 114 -8.58 -1.52 -16.01
CA ILE A 114 -7.23 -1.08 -16.33
C ILE A 114 -7.33 0.05 -17.34
N LYS A 115 -6.75 1.20 -17.00
CA LYS A 115 -6.58 2.32 -17.94
C LYS A 115 -5.20 2.29 -18.55
N GLN A 116 -5.10 2.61 -19.82
CA GLN A 116 -3.85 2.96 -20.50
C GLN A 116 -3.80 4.47 -20.68
N LEU A 117 -2.75 5.12 -20.20
CA LEU A 117 -2.53 6.56 -20.32
C LEU A 117 -1.36 6.84 -21.23
N LEU A 118 -1.47 7.94 -21.98
CA LEU A 118 -0.43 8.48 -22.86
C LEU A 118 -0.15 9.94 -22.46
N ASP A 119 1.12 10.30 -22.49
CA ASP A 119 1.62 11.66 -22.52
C ASP A 119 1.84 12.01 -24.01
N THR A 120 0.91 12.76 -24.62
CA THR A 120 0.91 12.94 -26.07
C THR A 120 1.74 14.14 -26.53
N ASP A 121 2.07 15.06 -25.62
CA ASP A 121 2.89 16.25 -25.93
C ASP A 121 4.28 16.21 -25.30
N GLY A 122 4.57 15.20 -24.47
CA GLY A 122 5.89 14.92 -23.90
C GLY A 122 6.27 15.86 -22.76
N ASP A 123 5.31 16.48 -22.07
CA ASP A 123 5.56 17.38 -20.95
C ASP A 123 5.71 16.64 -19.60
N GLY A 124 5.61 15.30 -19.61
CA GLY A 124 5.68 14.44 -18.43
C GLY A 124 4.40 14.39 -17.63
N ARG A 125 3.29 14.85 -18.21
CA ARG A 125 1.93 14.74 -17.67
C ARG A 125 1.06 13.97 -18.64
N TYR A 126 0.38 12.96 -18.16
CA TYR A 126 -0.51 12.16 -18.99
C TYR A 126 -1.80 12.93 -19.30
N ASP A 127 -2.17 13.01 -20.56
CA ASP A 127 -3.27 13.83 -21.07
C ASP A 127 -4.34 13.03 -21.82
N LYS A 128 -4.07 11.77 -22.16
CA LYS A 128 -5.01 10.88 -22.84
C LYS A 128 -5.13 9.56 -22.09
N ALA A 129 -6.37 9.07 -21.94
CA ALA A 129 -6.65 7.77 -21.33
C ALA A 129 -7.57 6.92 -22.20
N THR A 130 -7.28 5.63 -22.32
CA THR A 130 -8.15 4.62 -22.93
C THR A 130 -8.46 3.55 -21.87
N THR A 131 -9.68 2.99 -21.89
CA THR A 131 -9.98 1.83 -21.06
C THR A 131 -9.39 0.59 -21.73
N PHE A 132 -8.23 0.15 -21.21
CA PHE A 132 -7.50 -0.99 -21.76
C PHE A 132 -8.25 -2.31 -21.52
N LEU A 133 -8.79 -2.50 -20.31
CA LEU A 133 -9.60 -3.67 -19.97
C LEU A 133 -10.65 -3.26 -18.93
N SER A 134 -11.92 -3.55 -19.21
CA SER A 134 -13.06 -3.26 -18.32
C SER A 134 -13.49 -4.49 -17.51
N ASP A 135 -14.34 -4.27 -16.51
CA ASP A 135 -15.02 -5.32 -15.73
C ASP A 135 -14.08 -6.30 -15.03
N ILE A 136 -12.88 -5.83 -14.67
CA ILE A 136 -11.93 -6.58 -13.85
C ILE A 136 -12.25 -6.29 -12.37
N PRO A 137 -12.65 -7.30 -11.58
CA PRO A 137 -13.00 -7.07 -10.20
C PRO A 137 -11.77 -6.72 -9.37
N TYR A 138 -11.78 -5.56 -8.75
CA TYR A 138 -10.82 -5.13 -7.74
C TYR A 138 -9.34 -5.33 -8.13
N PRO A 139 -8.83 -4.75 -9.24
CA PRO A 139 -7.45 -4.92 -9.68
C PRO A 139 -6.48 -4.21 -8.73
N THR A 140 -5.55 -4.94 -8.12
CA THR A 140 -4.63 -4.44 -7.07
C THR A 140 -3.16 -4.48 -7.46
N ALA A 141 -2.86 -5.01 -8.64
CA ALA A 141 -1.49 -5.07 -9.16
C ALA A 141 -1.49 -5.10 -10.69
N VAL A 142 -0.51 -4.47 -11.30
CA VAL A 142 -0.23 -4.50 -12.74
C VAL A 142 1.28 -4.54 -12.97
N LEU A 143 1.71 -5.24 -14.04
CA LEU A 143 3.10 -5.28 -14.49
C LEU A 143 3.17 -5.54 -15.98
N CYS A 144 3.88 -4.69 -16.71
CA CYS A 144 4.08 -4.77 -18.15
C CYS A 144 4.98 -5.93 -18.54
N TRP A 145 4.58 -6.70 -19.55
CA TRP A 145 5.33 -7.84 -20.06
C TRP A 145 4.97 -8.13 -21.52
N ASP A 146 5.98 -8.27 -22.38
CA ASP A 146 5.85 -8.73 -23.77
C ASP A 146 4.73 -8.03 -24.57
N GLY A 147 4.65 -6.69 -24.46
CA GLY A 147 3.64 -5.85 -25.11
C GLY A 147 2.22 -5.98 -24.53
N GLY A 148 2.06 -6.65 -23.40
CA GLY A 148 0.84 -6.74 -22.63
C GLY A 148 1.10 -6.48 -21.15
N VAL A 149 0.13 -6.84 -20.28
CA VAL A 149 0.22 -6.66 -18.84
C VAL A 149 -0.29 -7.87 -18.07
N PHE A 150 0.41 -8.24 -17.00
CA PHE A 150 -0.15 -9.06 -15.94
C PHE A 150 -0.98 -8.20 -15.00
N ILE A 151 -2.15 -8.68 -14.62
CA ILE A 151 -3.11 -7.99 -13.75
C ILE A 151 -3.45 -8.89 -12.58
N GLY A 152 -3.22 -8.42 -11.37
CA GLY A 152 -3.65 -9.06 -10.14
C GLY A 152 -5.02 -8.57 -9.73
N ALA A 153 -6.03 -9.43 -9.85
CA ALA A 153 -7.42 -9.15 -9.51
C ALA A 153 -8.04 -10.41 -8.89
N ALA A 154 -8.01 -10.50 -7.55
CA ALA A 154 -8.51 -11.68 -6.86
C ALA A 154 -9.94 -12.04 -7.30
N PRO A 155 -10.26 -13.31 -7.56
CA PRO A 155 -9.46 -14.50 -7.26
C PRO A 155 -8.40 -14.89 -8.31
N ASN A 156 -8.13 -14.04 -9.31
CA ASN A 156 -7.31 -14.40 -10.47
C ASN A 156 -6.09 -13.50 -10.66
N ILE A 157 -5.12 -14.03 -11.40
CA ILE A 157 -4.14 -13.24 -12.14
C ILE A 157 -4.45 -13.41 -13.62
N HIS A 158 -4.58 -12.30 -14.33
CA HIS A 158 -4.81 -12.23 -15.77
C HIS A 158 -3.54 -11.83 -16.50
N TYR A 159 -3.44 -12.18 -17.77
CA TYR A 159 -2.57 -11.55 -18.75
C TYR A 159 -3.44 -10.99 -19.87
N ALA A 160 -3.25 -9.74 -20.24
CA ALA A 160 -4.00 -9.08 -21.29
C ALA A 160 -3.06 -8.31 -22.22
N LYS A 161 -3.40 -8.26 -23.52
CA LYS A 161 -2.57 -7.64 -24.56
C LYS A 161 -3.43 -6.96 -25.61
N ASP A 162 -3.01 -5.77 -26.02
CA ASP A 162 -3.45 -5.06 -27.22
C ASP A 162 -2.59 -5.52 -28.39
N THR A 163 -3.18 -6.08 -29.42
CA THR A 163 -2.46 -6.67 -30.56
C THR A 163 -2.56 -5.82 -31.82
N ASP A 164 -3.50 -4.87 -31.89
CA ASP A 164 -3.70 -3.99 -33.05
C ASP A 164 -3.31 -2.52 -32.79
N GLY A 165 -3.01 -2.17 -31.54
CA GLY A 165 -2.45 -0.87 -31.15
C GLY A 165 -3.50 0.21 -30.90
N ASP A 166 -4.78 -0.15 -30.71
CA ASP A 166 -5.85 0.82 -30.45
C ASP A 166 -5.97 1.24 -28.98
N GLY A 167 -5.21 0.60 -28.09
CA GLY A 167 -5.18 0.85 -26.67
C GLY A 167 -6.21 0.04 -25.87
N VAL A 168 -6.89 -0.91 -26.49
CA VAL A 168 -7.82 -1.86 -25.85
C VAL A 168 -7.25 -3.27 -25.95
N ALA A 169 -7.41 -4.08 -24.93
CA ALA A 169 -6.92 -5.45 -24.97
C ALA A 169 -7.80 -6.35 -25.84
N ASP A 170 -7.22 -6.92 -26.91
CA ASP A 170 -7.86 -7.94 -27.75
C ASP A 170 -7.76 -9.33 -27.15
N GLU A 171 -6.66 -9.57 -26.41
CA GLU A 171 -6.40 -10.83 -25.76
C GLU A 171 -6.47 -10.66 -24.24
N SER A 172 -7.22 -11.52 -23.57
CA SER A 172 -7.24 -11.60 -22.11
C SER A 172 -7.42 -13.05 -21.69
N LYS A 173 -6.55 -13.52 -20.79
CA LYS A 173 -6.63 -14.87 -20.23
C LYS A 173 -6.29 -14.89 -18.75
N VAL A 174 -6.96 -15.76 -18.02
CA VAL A 174 -6.57 -16.08 -16.62
C VAL A 174 -5.37 -17.03 -16.66
N VAL A 175 -4.33 -16.72 -15.88
CA VAL A 175 -3.12 -17.55 -15.79
C VAL A 175 -3.03 -18.31 -14.47
N LEU A 176 -3.41 -17.67 -13.36
CA LEU A 176 -3.50 -18.31 -12.04
C LEU A 176 -4.84 -17.99 -11.41
N SER A 177 -5.38 -18.91 -10.60
CA SER A 177 -6.67 -18.80 -9.94
C SER A 177 -6.60 -19.24 -8.48
N GLY A 178 -7.55 -18.82 -7.65
CA GLY A 178 -7.72 -19.30 -6.29
C GLY A 178 -7.14 -18.38 -5.23
N PHE A 179 -6.80 -17.13 -5.56
CA PHE A 179 -6.46 -16.12 -4.57
C PHE A 179 -7.69 -15.73 -3.75
N GLY A 180 -7.50 -15.54 -2.44
CA GLY A 180 -8.57 -15.14 -1.55
C GLY A 180 -9.10 -13.73 -1.88
N SER A 181 -10.43 -13.60 -1.84
CA SER A 181 -11.17 -12.35 -2.12
C SER A 181 -12.29 -12.09 -1.11
N ASP A 182 -12.30 -12.80 0.03
CA ASP A 182 -13.33 -12.80 1.07
C ASP A 182 -13.13 -11.74 2.16
N LEU A 183 -11.99 -11.04 2.16
CA LEU A 183 -11.68 -9.93 3.05
C LEU A 183 -11.75 -8.59 2.31
N ALA A 184 -11.63 -7.49 3.07
CA ALA A 184 -11.51 -6.16 2.50
C ALA A 184 -10.36 -6.10 1.47
N GLY A 185 -10.53 -5.32 0.41
CA GLY A 185 -9.66 -5.34 -0.76
C GLY A 185 -8.19 -5.01 -0.51
N GLU A 186 -7.88 -4.25 0.56
CA GLU A 186 -6.52 -4.01 1.02
C GLU A 186 -5.80 -5.28 1.51
N ALA A 187 -6.53 -6.39 1.67
CA ALA A 187 -5.99 -7.69 2.07
C ALA A 187 -5.77 -8.64 0.88
N HIS A 188 -6.06 -8.23 -0.34
CA HIS A 188 -5.89 -9.05 -1.55
C HIS A 188 -4.43 -9.14 -1.99
N LEU A 189 -4.15 -9.99 -3.00
CA LEU A 189 -2.85 -10.04 -3.65
C LEU A 189 -2.45 -8.66 -4.16
N ASN A 190 -1.16 -8.32 -4.13
CA ASN A 190 -0.70 -7.00 -4.53
C ASN A 190 0.79 -6.96 -4.90
N SER A 191 1.24 -5.80 -5.39
CA SER A 191 2.66 -5.45 -5.54
C SER A 191 3.44 -6.38 -6.48
N PHE A 192 3.04 -6.46 -7.74
CA PHE A 192 3.88 -7.08 -8.75
C PHE A 192 5.21 -6.33 -8.88
N ARG A 193 6.32 -7.06 -8.85
CA ARG A 193 7.67 -6.50 -9.03
C ARG A 193 8.51 -7.44 -9.88
N TRP A 194 9.24 -6.86 -10.83
CA TRP A 194 10.28 -7.56 -11.56
C TRP A 194 11.48 -7.80 -10.66
N GLY A 195 11.90 -9.04 -10.51
CA GLY A 195 13.04 -9.42 -9.69
C GLY A 195 14.33 -9.55 -10.49
N PRO A 196 15.50 -9.47 -9.81
CA PRO A 196 16.79 -9.68 -10.44
C PRO A 196 17.01 -11.12 -10.93
N ASP A 197 16.12 -12.01 -10.58
CA ASP A 197 16.04 -13.42 -11.04
C ASP A 197 15.19 -13.58 -12.31
N ASN A 198 14.81 -12.48 -12.96
CA ASN A 198 13.95 -12.43 -14.15
C ASN A 198 12.58 -13.09 -13.93
N ARG A 199 12.04 -12.94 -12.73
CA ARG A 199 10.71 -13.45 -12.38
C ARG A 199 9.85 -12.33 -11.79
N ILE A 200 8.55 -12.53 -11.88
CA ILE A 200 7.56 -11.65 -11.23
C ILE A 200 7.35 -12.14 -9.81
N HIS A 201 7.52 -11.21 -8.85
CA HIS A 201 7.27 -11.41 -7.43
C HIS A 201 6.02 -10.68 -7.01
N LEU A 202 5.24 -11.26 -6.09
CA LEU A 202 4.04 -10.64 -5.53
C LEU A 202 3.80 -11.03 -4.07
N SER A 203 3.01 -10.22 -3.37
CA SER A 203 2.49 -10.49 -2.03
C SER A 203 1.06 -11.00 -2.10
N THR A 204 0.69 -11.97 -1.25
CA THR A 204 -0.68 -12.50 -1.19
C THR A 204 -1.45 -12.10 0.07
N ASN A 205 -0.81 -11.43 0.97
CA ASN A 205 -1.41 -10.89 2.20
C ASN A 205 -2.29 -11.88 3.00
N LEU A 206 -3.21 -11.29 3.79
CA LEU A 206 -4.08 -12.01 4.74
C LEU A 206 -5.14 -12.87 4.06
N SER A 207 -5.66 -12.45 2.90
CA SER A 207 -6.64 -13.22 2.14
C SER A 207 -6.07 -14.57 1.69
N GLY A 208 -4.77 -14.62 1.34
CA GLY A 208 -4.11 -15.88 0.93
C GLY A 208 -4.80 -16.55 -0.25
N GLY A 209 -5.28 -17.76 -0.02
CA GLY A 209 -5.99 -18.58 -1.01
C GLY A 209 -5.31 -19.91 -1.26
N ASP A 210 -5.96 -20.77 -2.04
CA ASP A 210 -5.44 -22.03 -2.55
C ASP A 210 -5.25 -21.90 -4.05
N VAL A 211 -4.04 -21.50 -4.44
CA VAL A 211 -3.70 -21.05 -5.81
C VAL A 211 -3.25 -22.21 -6.67
N LYS A 212 -3.71 -22.20 -7.91
CA LYS A 212 -3.33 -23.16 -8.94
C LYS A 212 -3.25 -22.48 -10.32
N PRO A 213 -2.52 -23.08 -11.28
CA PRO A 213 -2.65 -22.69 -12.68
C PRO A 213 -4.12 -22.79 -13.12
N HIS A 214 -4.58 -21.83 -13.90
CA HIS A 214 -5.97 -21.83 -14.39
C HIS A 214 -6.25 -23.04 -15.28
N GLU A 215 -5.28 -23.41 -16.07
CA GLU A 215 -5.30 -24.58 -16.92
C GLU A 215 -4.29 -25.64 -16.45
N GLY A 216 -4.45 -26.90 -16.90
CA GLY A 216 -3.43 -27.95 -16.72
C GLY A 216 -3.58 -28.85 -15.49
N GLY A 217 -4.61 -28.68 -14.65
CA GLY A 217 -4.99 -29.66 -13.63
C GLY A 217 -4.00 -29.88 -12.47
N LYS A 218 -3.03 -28.98 -12.24
CA LYS A 218 -2.15 -29.04 -11.07
C LYS A 218 -2.96 -28.82 -9.77
N GLU A 219 -2.54 -29.48 -8.70
CA GLU A 219 -3.13 -29.27 -7.37
C GLU A 219 -2.91 -27.82 -6.88
N ALA A 220 -3.86 -27.32 -6.10
CA ALA A 220 -3.77 -26.01 -5.52
C ALA A 220 -2.77 -26.01 -4.36
N ILE A 221 -2.07 -24.88 -4.21
CA ILE A 221 -1.07 -24.66 -3.15
C ILE A 221 -1.55 -23.49 -2.29
N SER A 222 -1.59 -23.69 -0.97
CA SER A 222 -1.97 -22.63 -0.03
C SER A 222 -0.89 -21.53 0.01
N VAL A 223 -1.31 -20.29 -0.21
CA VAL A 223 -0.42 -19.11 -0.25
C VAL A 223 -0.62 -18.19 0.94
N ARG A 224 -1.38 -18.60 1.95
CA ARG A 224 -1.67 -17.78 3.14
C ARG A 224 -0.40 -17.34 3.86
N GLY A 225 -0.21 -16.02 4.01
CA GLY A 225 0.96 -15.42 4.67
C GLY A 225 2.26 -15.60 3.89
N ARG A 226 2.17 -15.85 2.58
CA ARG A 226 3.31 -16.11 1.70
C ARG A 226 3.32 -15.10 0.55
N GLY A 227 4.37 -15.07 -0.22
CA GLY A 227 4.41 -14.48 -1.55
C GLY A 227 4.47 -15.56 -2.60
N ILE A 228 4.36 -15.16 -3.84
CA ILE A 228 4.54 -16.03 -5.02
C ILE A 228 5.62 -15.41 -5.91
N ILE A 229 6.34 -16.28 -6.61
CA ILE A 229 7.23 -15.93 -7.72
C ILE A 229 6.92 -16.82 -8.91
N PHE A 230 6.94 -16.26 -10.10
CA PHE A 230 6.76 -17.05 -11.35
C PHE A 230 7.56 -16.46 -12.52
N ASP A 231 7.98 -17.33 -13.43
CA ASP A 231 8.49 -16.92 -14.75
C ASP A 231 7.31 -16.47 -15.62
N PRO A 232 7.28 -15.23 -16.13
CA PRO A 232 6.17 -14.75 -16.95
C PRO A 232 5.95 -15.54 -18.23
N ARG A 233 6.97 -16.28 -18.73
CA ARG A 233 6.82 -17.18 -19.89
C ARG A 233 6.11 -18.48 -19.52
N ASN A 234 6.11 -18.87 -18.26
CA ASN A 234 5.43 -20.06 -17.75
C ASN A 234 4.85 -19.83 -16.35
N PRO A 235 3.79 -19.01 -16.21
CA PRO A 235 3.18 -18.73 -14.90
C PRO A 235 2.66 -19.97 -14.18
N ALA A 236 2.37 -21.03 -14.92
CA ALA A 236 1.90 -22.30 -14.36
C ALA A 236 2.92 -22.98 -13.43
N ASP A 237 4.19 -22.61 -13.52
CA ASP A 237 5.27 -23.15 -12.70
C ASP A 237 5.70 -22.17 -11.60
N PHE A 238 4.73 -21.65 -10.88
CA PHE A 238 4.98 -20.72 -9.79
C PHE A 238 5.55 -21.40 -8.54
N GLU A 239 6.31 -20.63 -7.76
CA GLU A 239 6.89 -21.07 -6.50
C GLU A 239 6.41 -20.17 -5.36
N LEU A 240 6.34 -20.71 -4.14
CA LEU A 240 6.13 -19.92 -2.93
C LEU A 240 7.41 -19.19 -2.54
N THR A 241 7.24 -18.02 -1.93
CA THR A 241 8.32 -17.29 -1.27
C THR A 241 7.88 -16.83 0.11
N SER A 242 8.84 -16.53 0.97
CA SER A 242 8.59 -16.15 2.35
C SER A 242 7.84 -14.84 2.48
N GLY A 243 7.00 -14.79 3.50
CA GLY A 243 6.31 -13.59 3.94
C GLY A 243 5.26 -13.09 2.97
N GLY A 244 4.47 -12.15 3.43
CA GLY A 244 3.50 -11.39 2.66
C GLY A 244 3.31 -10.03 3.31
N GLY A 245 3.30 -8.96 2.54
CA GLY A 245 2.96 -7.62 3.01
C GLY A 245 1.46 -7.40 2.96
N GLN A 246 0.90 -6.55 3.80
CA GLN A 246 -0.51 -6.23 3.73
C GLN A 246 -0.82 -5.49 2.43
N HIS A 247 -0.22 -4.34 2.21
CA HIS A 247 -0.30 -3.65 0.92
C HIS A 247 1.01 -2.91 0.65
N GLY A 248 1.84 -3.51 -0.13
CA GLY A 248 3.14 -2.98 -0.51
C GLY A 248 4.27 -4.01 -0.36
N MET A 249 5.01 -4.18 -1.42
CA MET A 249 6.28 -4.89 -1.45
C MET A 249 7.23 -4.16 -2.40
N SER A 250 8.48 -4.06 -2.03
CA SER A 250 9.54 -3.49 -2.85
C SER A 250 10.81 -4.31 -2.76
N MET A 251 11.70 -4.12 -3.72
CA MET A 251 13.05 -4.67 -3.70
C MET A 251 14.08 -3.57 -3.84
N ASP A 252 15.24 -3.76 -3.22
CA ASP A 252 16.40 -2.93 -3.49
C ASP A 252 17.22 -3.46 -4.68
N ASN A 253 18.35 -2.82 -4.94
CA ASN A 253 19.24 -3.21 -6.05
C ASN A 253 19.89 -4.60 -5.88
N TRP A 254 19.80 -5.20 -4.70
CA TRP A 254 20.34 -6.54 -4.40
C TRP A 254 19.27 -7.61 -4.31
N GLY A 255 17.99 -7.25 -4.59
CA GLY A 255 16.86 -8.17 -4.53
C GLY A 255 16.38 -8.47 -3.10
N ARG A 256 16.82 -7.70 -2.09
CA ARG A 256 16.26 -7.81 -0.74
C ARG A 256 14.83 -7.28 -0.77
N LYS A 257 13.90 -8.05 -0.16
CA LYS A 257 12.47 -7.72 -0.15
C LYS A 257 12.09 -6.97 1.11
N PHE A 258 11.29 -5.94 0.92
CA PHE A 258 10.72 -5.11 1.97
C PHE A 258 9.20 -5.13 1.86
N VAL A 259 8.53 -5.29 2.99
CA VAL A 259 7.06 -5.28 3.10
C VAL A 259 6.63 -4.41 4.27
N CYS A 260 5.37 -3.97 4.27
CA CYS A 260 4.76 -3.31 5.42
C CYS A 260 3.48 -4.03 5.83
N GLN A 261 3.09 -3.81 7.08
CA GLN A 261 1.83 -4.26 7.65
C GLN A 261 1.06 -3.02 8.13
N ASN A 262 -0.23 -3.13 8.35
CA ASN A 262 -1.09 -2.01 8.73
C ASN A 262 -0.48 -1.05 9.77
N SER A 263 0.19 -1.59 10.79
CA SER A 263 0.79 -0.80 11.87
C SER A 263 2.32 -0.89 11.94
N VAL A 264 2.97 -1.71 11.10
CA VAL A 264 4.43 -1.87 11.06
C VAL A 264 4.93 -1.35 9.72
N PRO A 265 5.60 -0.19 9.70
CA PRO A 265 5.95 0.47 8.45
C PRO A 265 6.98 -0.27 7.60
N ALA A 266 7.84 -1.07 8.23
CA ALA A 266 8.92 -1.72 7.51
C ALA A 266 9.31 -3.06 8.13
N GLU A 267 9.24 -4.10 7.32
CA GLU A 267 9.81 -5.42 7.57
C GLU A 267 10.68 -5.82 6.39
N THR A 268 11.74 -6.58 6.63
CA THR A 268 12.54 -7.24 5.58
C THR A 268 12.35 -8.75 5.64
N LEU A 269 12.41 -9.40 4.48
CA LEU A 269 12.32 -10.85 4.39
C LEU A 269 13.74 -11.43 4.38
N MET A 270 14.12 -12.11 5.46
CA MET A 270 15.49 -12.57 5.71
C MET A 270 15.89 -13.79 4.87
N TYR A 271 14.93 -14.55 4.36
CA TYR A 271 15.17 -15.72 3.52
C TYR A 271 13.95 -16.07 2.70
N ASP A 272 14.15 -16.79 1.60
CA ASP A 272 13.09 -17.38 0.81
C ASP A 272 12.79 -18.82 1.26
N ASP A 273 11.53 -19.22 1.18
CA ASP A 273 11.04 -20.55 1.57
C ASP A 273 11.76 -21.69 0.90
N ARG A 274 12.20 -21.52 -0.36
CA ARG A 274 12.95 -22.55 -1.09
C ARG A 274 14.21 -23.03 -0.35
N TYR A 275 14.79 -22.20 0.52
CA TYR A 275 15.95 -22.62 1.33
C TYR A 275 15.53 -23.55 2.47
N LEU A 276 14.35 -23.30 3.08
CA LEU A 276 13.82 -24.13 4.16
C LEU A 276 13.25 -25.46 3.64
N ALA A 277 12.61 -25.44 2.48
CA ALA A 277 12.04 -26.62 1.84
C ALA A 277 13.08 -27.74 1.60
N ARG A 278 14.38 -27.40 1.56
CA ARG A 278 15.47 -28.38 1.46
C ARG A 278 15.67 -29.21 2.73
N ASN A 279 15.20 -28.75 3.86
CA ASN A 279 15.30 -29.46 5.14
C ASN A 279 13.95 -29.42 5.87
N PRO A 280 13.08 -30.42 5.64
CA PRO A 280 11.72 -30.44 6.20
C PRO A 280 11.68 -30.61 7.71
N VAL A 281 12.80 -30.96 8.36
CA VAL A 281 12.90 -31.09 9.83
C VAL A 281 13.40 -29.80 10.49
N MET A 282 13.82 -28.82 9.70
CA MET A 282 14.29 -27.54 10.22
C MET A 282 13.11 -26.67 10.64
N GLN A 283 13.07 -26.29 11.92
CA GLN A 283 12.17 -25.26 12.39
C GLN A 283 12.84 -23.89 12.19
N ALA A 284 12.30 -23.10 11.26
CA ALA A 284 12.80 -21.76 11.01
C ALA A 284 12.07 -20.71 11.87
N THR A 285 12.78 -19.62 12.14
CA THR A 285 12.19 -18.41 12.68
C THR A 285 11.31 -17.75 11.60
N LYS A 286 10.43 -16.81 11.99
CA LYS A 286 9.64 -16.02 11.05
C LYS A 286 10.58 -15.28 10.07
N ALA A 287 10.30 -15.37 8.77
CA ALA A 287 11.13 -14.74 7.74
C ALA A 287 11.04 -13.21 7.78
N ALA A 288 9.84 -12.67 7.98
CA ALA A 288 9.62 -11.23 8.09
C ALA A 288 10.10 -10.70 9.45
N VAL A 289 11.04 -9.77 9.42
CA VAL A 289 11.61 -9.13 10.62
C VAL A 289 11.42 -7.63 10.51
N SER A 290 10.83 -7.03 11.57
CA SER A 290 10.70 -5.58 11.63
C SER A 290 12.07 -4.92 11.65
N ILE A 291 12.26 -3.94 10.78
CA ILE A 291 13.46 -3.10 10.71
C ILE A 291 13.19 -1.67 11.18
N ALA A 292 11.91 -1.34 11.49
CA ALA A 292 11.57 -0.08 12.15
C ALA A 292 11.95 -0.18 13.64
N PRO A 293 12.80 0.71 14.19
CA PRO A 293 13.28 0.64 15.57
C PRO A 293 12.15 0.57 16.60
N ASP A 294 11.10 1.38 16.40
CA ASP A 294 9.94 1.44 17.29
C ASP A 294 8.80 0.49 16.86
N GLY A 295 8.98 -0.27 15.76
CA GLY A 295 7.99 -1.20 15.21
C GLY A 295 6.62 -0.52 15.04
N LYS A 296 5.57 -1.10 15.61
CA LYS A 296 4.20 -0.55 15.57
C LYS A 296 4.01 0.75 16.36
N PHE A 297 4.99 1.18 17.14
CA PHE A 297 4.97 2.44 17.88
C PHE A 297 5.76 3.55 17.19
N THR A 298 6.16 3.36 15.94
CA THR A 298 6.80 4.40 15.12
C THR A 298 5.89 5.63 15.07
N HIS A 299 6.35 6.73 15.66
CA HIS A 299 5.60 7.97 15.76
C HIS A 299 5.48 8.66 14.39
N LEU A 300 4.33 9.31 14.13
CA LEU A 300 4.05 10.08 12.93
C LEU A 300 3.74 11.54 13.26
N PHE A 301 4.23 12.45 12.43
CA PHE A 301 4.02 13.91 12.54
C PHE A 301 2.90 14.35 11.59
N ARG A 302 1.67 13.94 11.90
CA ARG A 302 0.47 14.33 11.16
C ARG A 302 0.21 15.84 11.30
N ILE A 303 -0.17 16.49 10.18
CA ILE A 303 -0.54 17.91 10.13
C ILE A 303 -2.02 18.15 9.78
N SER A 304 -2.73 17.12 9.30
CA SER A 304 -4.17 17.16 9.02
C SER A 304 -4.98 17.15 10.34
N LYS A 305 -6.21 17.65 10.27
CA LYS A 305 -7.17 17.53 11.38
C LYS A 305 -7.60 16.08 11.58
N GLY A 306 -8.20 15.77 12.74
CA GLY A 306 -8.83 14.47 12.97
C GLY A 306 -10.06 14.27 12.08
N GLU A 307 -10.23 13.07 11.55
CA GLU A 307 -11.46 12.68 10.89
C GLU A 307 -12.53 12.40 11.95
N PRO A 308 -13.71 13.04 11.90
CA PRO A 308 -14.74 12.89 12.91
C PRO A 308 -15.15 11.44 13.18
N TRP A 309 -15.28 10.64 12.11
CA TRP A 309 -15.62 9.22 12.22
C TRP A 309 -14.54 8.41 12.94
N ARG A 310 -13.26 8.71 12.72
CA ARG A 310 -12.13 8.02 13.36
C ARG A 310 -12.04 8.36 14.83
N GLU A 311 -12.20 9.62 15.19
CA GLU A 311 -12.24 10.08 16.58
C GLU A 311 -13.40 9.43 17.35
N LEU A 312 -14.60 9.40 16.76
CA LEU A 312 -15.76 8.75 17.34
C LEU A 312 -15.55 7.24 17.49
N ARG A 313 -15.05 6.55 16.46
CA ARG A 313 -14.73 5.12 16.53
C ARG A 313 -13.74 4.81 17.66
N THR A 314 -12.66 5.59 17.77
CA THR A 314 -11.66 5.40 18.83
C THR A 314 -12.25 5.62 20.22
N MET A 315 -13.12 6.63 20.39
CA MET A 315 -13.84 6.86 21.63
C MET A 315 -14.73 5.63 21.98
N LEU A 316 -15.48 5.10 21.01
CA LEU A 316 -16.33 3.92 21.22
C LEU A 316 -15.53 2.67 21.61
N ARG A 317 -14.36 2.46 20.99
CA ARG A 317 -13.45 1.36 21.35
C ARG A 317 -12.88 1.52 22.77
N ARG A 318 -12.46 2.72 23.15
CA ARG A 318 -11.98 3.02 24.51
C ARG A 318 -13.03 2.80 25.58
N THR A 319 -14.28 3.15 25.28
CA THR A 319 -15.42 2.97 26.19
C THR A 319 -16.03 1.57 26.10
N LYS A 320 -15.43 0.66 25.31
CA LYS A 320 -15.89 -0.73 25.08
C LYS A 320 -17.31 -0.83 24.53
N GLN A 321 -17.78 0.21 23.87
CA GLN A 321 -19.07 0.24 23.16
C GLN A 321 -18.97 -0.34 21.74
N PHE A 322 -17.76 -0.47 21.21
CA PHE A 322 -17.46 -1.10 19.93
C PHE A 322 -16.24 -2.02 20.05
N ARG A 323 -16.21 -3.08 19.23
CA ARG A 323 -15.12 -4.04 19.18
C ARG A 323 -13.85 -3.46 18.51
N GLY A 324 -12.72 -4.05 18.81
CA GLY A 324 -11.43 -3.74 18.19
C GLY A 324 -10.43 -3.15 19.18
N SER A 325 -9.19 -2.98 18.74
CA SER A 325 -8.14 -2.31 19.50
C SER A 325 -8.45 -0.82 19.63
N ASP A 326 -8.20 -0.25 20.79
CA ASP A 326 -8.30 1.19 21.01
C ASP A 326 -7.11 1.99 20.45
N GLU A 327 -6.21 1.31 19.72
CA GLU A 327 -5.03 1.93 19.09
C GLU A 327 -4.19 2.77 20.06
N GLY A 328 -4.09 2.31 21.33
CA GLY A 328 -3.43 3.04 22.40
C GLY A 328 -4.20 4.27 22.89
N GLY A 329 -5.49 4.35 22.57
CA GLY A 329 -6.40 5.45 22.93
C GLY A 329 -6.17 6.74 22.13
N LYS A 330 -5.38 6.68 21.07
CA LYS A 330 -5.11 7.81 20.16
C LYS A 330 -5.52 7.42 18.75
N PRO A 331 -6.38 8.22 18.10
CA PRO A 331 -6.79 7.95 16.71
C PRO A 331 -5.70 8.25 15.68
N PHE A 332 -4.61 8.91 16.09
CA PHE A 332 -3.56 9.43 15.20
C PHE A 332 -2.19 9.40 15.86
N GLY A 333 -1.14 9.58 15.05
CA GLY A 333 0.24 9.76 15.50
C GLY A 333 1.09 8.49 15.51
N PHE A 334 0.52 7.38 15.05
CA PHE A 334 1.22 6.12 14.78
C PHE A 334 0.70 5.52 13.48
N PHE A 335 1.44 4.59 12.89
CA PHE A 335 0.96 3.88 11.71
C PHE A 335 -0.30 3.09 12.02
N THR A 336 -1.35 3.32 11.24
CA THR A 336 -2.62 2.59 11.25
C THR A 336 -3.15 2.31 9.84
N GLY A 337 -2.36 2.64 8.83
CA GLY A 337 -2.64 2.44 7.41
C GLY A 337 -1.35 2.48 6.60
N ALA A 338 -0.27 1.83 7.13
CA ALA A 338 1.00 1.76 6.41
C ALA A 338 0.83 1.00 5.10
N THR A 339 1.27 1.59 4.00
CA THR A 339 1.04 1.08 2.65
C THR A 339 2.13 1.49 1.68
N GLY A 340 2.20 0.80 0.55
CA GLY A 340 3.00 1.19 -0.61
C GLY A 340 4.52 1.20 -0.39
N ILE A 341 5.04 0.46 0.60
CA ILE A 341 6.48 0.48 0.89
C ILE A 341 7.31 0.37 -0.39
N THR A 342 8.22 1.31 -0.58
CA THR A 342 9.06 1.40 -1.78
C THR A 342 10.47 1.82 -1.40
N ILE A 343 11.47 1.14 -1.97
CA ILE A 343 12.86 1.59 -1.93
C ILE A 343 13.06 2.55 -3.10
N TYR A 344 13.50 3.78 -2.80
CA TYR A 344 13.80 4.73 -3.86
C TYR A 344 15.05 4.29 -4.63
N ARG A 345 14.86 4.00 -5.93
CA ARG A 345 15.89 3.53 -6.85
C ARG A 345 16.02 4.42 -8.09
N GLY A 346 15.32 5.57 -8.09
CA GLY A 346 15.47 6.62 -9.11
C GLY A 346 16.79 7.38 -8.98
N ASP A 347 17.04 8.29 -9.88
CA ASP A 347 18.27 9.09 -9.94
C ASP A 347 18.02 10.60 -9.98
N ALA A 348 16.76 11.04 -9.97
CA ALA A 348 16.41 12.47 -9.92
C ALA A 348 16.70 13.10 -8.56
N TRP A 349 16.63 12.34 -7.46
CA TRP A 349 16.89 12.82 -6.12
C TRP A 349 18.36 12.82 -5.76
N PRO A 350 18.81 13.60 -4.76
CA PRO A 350 20.18 13.59 -4.27
C PRO A 350 20.67 12.17 -3.96
N LYS A 351 21.94 11.87 -4.28
CA LYS A 351 22.56 10.55 -4.04
C LYS A 351 22.43 10.07 -2.58
N SER A 352 22.41 10.99 -1.62
CA SER A 352 22.20 10.67 -0.19
C SER A 352 20.84 10.06 0.13
N MET A 353 19.88 10.17 -0.79
CA MET A 353 18.52 9.62 -0.66
C MET A 353 18.33 8.33 -1.44
N HIS A 354 19.29 7.93 -2.28
CA HIS A 354 19.22 6.65 -2.99
C HIS A 354 19.18 5.49 -1.99
N GLY A 355 18.30 4.53 -2.21
CA GLY A 355 18.07 3.40 -1.29
C GLY A 355 17.29 3.76 -0.05
N ASN A 356 16.76 4.97 0.09
CA ASN A 356 15.84 5.29 1.19
C ASN A 356 14.54 4.50 1.04
N LEU A 357 13.99 4.13 2.17
CA LEU A 357 12.69 3.48 2.29
C LEU A 357 11.61 4.54 2.42
N ILE A 358 10.56 4.41 1.62
CA ILE A 358 9.39 5.27 1.58
C ILE A 358 8.16 4.44 1.94
N VAL A 359 7.28 4.97 2.80
CA VAL A 359 6.03 4.32 3.21
C VAL A 359 4.94 5.38 3.33
N GLY A 360 3.78 5.13 2.73
CA GLY A 360 2.58 5.93 2.96
C GLY A 360 1.86 5.55 4.26
N ASP A 361 1.14 6.48 4.85
CA ASP A 361 0.07 6.16 5.79
C ASP A 361 -1.21 6.87 5.36
N VAL A 362 -2.14 6.09 4.81
CA VAL A 362 -3.41 6.61 4.28
C VAL A 362 -4.31 7.18 5.36
N ALA A 363 -4.14 6.73 6.60
CA ALA A 363 -4.92 7.18 7.73
C ALA A 363 -4.40 8.51 8.31
N ASN A 364 -3.11 8.79 8.17
CA ASN A 364 -2.48 10.00 8.66
C ASN A 364 -2.16 11.03 7.55
N ASN A 365 -2.52 10.75 6.29
CA ASN A 365 -2.35 11.64 5.12
C ASN A 365 -0.89 12.06 4.90
N LEU A 366 0.05 11.11 4.92
CA LEU A 366 1.48 11.41 4.89
C LEU A 366 2.33 10.33 4.23
N VAL A 367 3.57 10.71 3.93
CA VAL A 367 4.63 9.84 3.42
C VAL A 367 5.83 9.93 4.37
N TYR A 368 6.15 8.81 4.98
CA TYR A 368 7.30 8.59 5.84
C TYR A 368 8.53 8.20 5.02
N ARG A 369 9.71 8.69 5.42
CA ARG A 369 10.99 8.32 4.83
C ARG A 369 11.97 7.83 5.89
N ALA A 370 12.69 6.76 5.58
CA ALA A 370 13.76 6.24 6.42
C ALA A 370 15.02 5.94 5.62
N SER A 371 16.18 6.15 6.22
CA SER A 371 17.45 5.66 5.71
C SER A 371 17.70 4.24 6.19
N LEU A 372 18.16 3.36 5.31
CA LEU A 372 18.50 1.98 5.66
C LEU A 372 19.98 1.90 6.09
N LYS A 373 20.22 1.37 7.29
CA LYS A 373 21.55 1.10 7.81
C LYS A 373 21.72 -0.39 8.10
N THR A 374 22.94 -0.88 7.94
CA THR A 374 23.27 -2.27 8.28
C THR A 374 23.38 -2.43 9.79
N ASP A 375 22.77 -3.47 10.32
CA ASP A 375 22.84 -3.90 11.72
C ASP A 375 23.15 -5.42 11.76
N GLY A 376 24.41 -5.79 11.75
CA GLY A 376 24.85 -7.16 11.63
C GLY A 376 24.35 -7.83 10.35
N LEU A 377 23.48 -8.84 10.48
CA LEU A 377 22.82 -9.52 9.35
C LEU A 377 21.51 -8.85 8.92
N ASN A 378 21.04 -7.88 9.68
CA ASN A 378 19.77 -7.21 9.47
C ASN A 378 19.99 -5.76 9.00
N LEU A 379 18.89 -5.04 8.86
CA LEU A 379 18.82 -3.61 8.57
C LEU A 379 18.06 -2.90 9.68
N ILE A 380 18.35 -1.62 9.83
CA ILE A 380 17.54 -0.67 10.62
C ILE A 380 17.06 0.43 9.68
N ALA A 381 15.77 0.70 9.69
CA ALA A 381 15.14 1.81 8.99
C ALA A 381 15.03 3.02 9.93
N GLU A 382 16.08 3.85 9.97
CA GLU A 382 16.09 5.06 10.78
C GLU A 382 15.33 6.18 10.11
N ARG A 383 14.42 6.85 10.86
CA ARG A 383 13.71 8.04 10.37
C ARG A 383 14.70 9.06 9.82
N ALA A 384 14.51 9.47 8.57
CA ALA A 384 15.38 10.43 7.92
C ALA A 384 14.99 11.88 8.23
N ASP A 385 13.68 12.17 8.36
CA ASP A 385 13.14 13.50 8.58
C ASP A 385 12.75 13.66 10.06
N GLN A 386 13.61 14.35 10.82
CA GLN A 386 13.43 14.52 12.27
C GLN A 386 12.39 15.60 12.58
N GLY A 387 11.40 15.28 13.42
CA GLY A 387 10.37 16.23 13.87
C GLY A 387 9.30 16.58 12.82
N GLN A 388 9.34 15.95 11.64
CA GLN A 388 8.40 16.13 10.53
C GLN A 388 8.28 14.87 9.69
N GLU A 389 7.42 14.88 8.68
CA GLU A 389 7.39 13.85 7.66
C GLU A 389 8.05 14.33 6.36
N PHE A 390 8.43 13.38 5.50
CA PHE A 390 8.96 13.71 4.17
C PHE A 390 7.92 14.48 3.33
N LEU A 391 6.66 14.01 3.37
CA LEU A 391 5.49 14.70 2.86
C LEU A 391 4.33 14.50 3.84
N ALA A 392 3.63 15.57 4.19
CA ALA A 392 2.39 15.51 4.95
C ALA A 392 1.35 16.44 4.32
N SER A 393 0.07 16.04 4.35
CA SER A 393 -1.02 16.84 3.79
C SER A 393 -1.99 17.32 4.85
N LYS A 394 -2.53 18.53 4.69
CA LYS A 394 -3.68 19.03 5.44
C LYS A 394 -5.01 18.57 4.83
N ASP A 395 -4.97 18.08 3.59
CA ASP A 395 -6.11 17.49 2.90
C ASP A 395 -6.44 16.13 3.47
N LEU A 396 -7.61 16.00 4.08
CA LEU A 396 -8.09 14.73 4.67
C LEU A 396 -8.45 13.68 3.63
N TRP A 397 -8.57 14.07 2.36
CA TRP A 397 -8.84 13.16 1.25
C TRP A 397 -7.56 12.61 0.62
N PHE A 398 -6.39 13.16 0.93
CA PHE A 398 -5.12 12.63 0.45
C PHE A 398 -4.83 11.26 1.06
N ARG A 399 -4.83 10.22 0.22
CA ARG A 399 -4.65 8.80 0.60
C ARG A 399 -3.54 8.17 -0.23
N PRO A 400 -2.27 8.36 0.16
CA PRO A 400 -1.13 7.82 -0.60
C PRO A 400 -1.07 6.30 -0.45
N VAL A 401 -1.60 5.54 -1.43
CA VAL A 401 -1.75 4.08 -1.35
C VAL A 401 -0.57 3.30 -1.91
N GLN A 402 0.15 3.85 -2.89
CA GLN A 402 1.24 3.16 -3.57
C GLN A 402 2.26 4.15 -4.12
N PHE A 403 3.49 3.67 -4.39
CA PHE A 403 4.58 4.45 -4.98
C PHE A 403 5.23 3.66 -6.11
N MET A 404 5.82 4.42 -7.06
CA MET A 404 6.58 3.86 -8.17
C MET A 404 7.85 4.68 -8.41
N ASN A 405 9.00 4.01 -8.56
CA ASN A 405 10.19 4.63 -9.16
C ASN A 405 9.91 4.84 -10.64
N ALA A 406 9.86 6.08 -11.08
CA ALA A 406 9.43 6.43 -12.42
C ALA A 406 10.60 6.44 -13.43
N PRO A 407 10.32 6.36 -14.73
CA PRO A 407 11.34 6.41 -15.77
C PRO A 407 12.13 7.73 -15.77
N ASP A 408 11.51 8.84 -15.36
CA ASP A 408 12.16 10.15 -15.21
C ASP A 408 13.07 10.26 -13.95
N GLY A 409 13.22 9.18 -13.21
CA GLY A 409 14.03 9.11 -12.01
C GLY A 409 13.37 9.63 -10.74
N THR A 410 12.16 10.18 -10.83
CA THR A 410 11.41 10.68 -9.67
C THR A 410 10.62 9.57 -8.96
N LEU A 411 9.86 9.91 -7.93
CA LEU A 411 8.94 9.01 -7.26
C LEU A 411 7.50 9.42 -7.54
N TYR A 412 6.71 8.53 -8.12
CA TYR A 412 5.28 8.73 -8.28
C TYR A 412 4.53 8.27 -7.03
N VAL A 413 3.47 8.99 -6.69
CA VAL A 413 2.60 8.76 -5.52
C VAL A 413 1.17 8.62 -6.00
N LEU A 414 0.55 7.49 -5.74
CA LEU A 414 -0.84 7.22 -6.08
C LEU A 414 -1.73 7.64 -4.92
N ASP A 415 -2.70 8.49 -5.21
CA ASP A 415 -3.68 9.02 -4.26
C ASP A 415 -5.09 8.64 -4.72
N ILE A 416 -5.76 7.78 -3.96
CA ILE A 416 -7.14 7.38 -4.28
C ILE A 416 -8.19 8.41 -3.90
N SER A 417 -7.81 9.48 -3.18
CA SER A 417 -8.67 10.62 -2.86
C SER A 417 -10.06 10.24 -2.31
N ARG A 418 -10.10 9.63 -1.13
CA ARG A 418 -11.33 9.14 -0.50
C ARG A 418 -11.63 9.86 0.82
N GLU A 419 -12.92 10.17 1.07
CA GLU A 419 -13.36 10.66 2.38
C GLU A 419 -13.13 9.59 3.46
N LEU A 420 -13.55 8.36 3.19
CA LEU A 420 -13.41 7.21 4.07
C LEU A 420 -12.32 6.27 3.58
N ILE A 421 -11.30 6.05 4.43
CA ILE A 421 -10.18 5.13 4.16
C ILE A 421 -10.10 4.03 5.24
N GLU A 422 -11.19 3.47 5.58
CA GLU A 422 -11.27 2.30 6.47
C GLU A 422 -12.19 1.28 5.81
N GLY A 423 -11.84 0.01 5.84
CA GLY A 423 -12.77 -1.03 5.41
C GLY A 423 -14.07 -0.92 6.20
N ALA A 424 -15.18 -0.70 5.52
CA ALA A 424 -16.49 -0.43 6.17
C ALA A 424 -16.89 -1.53 7.16
N ALA A 425 -16.42 -2.77 6.96
CA ALA A 425 -16.62 -3.89 7.90
C ALA A 425 -15.98 -3.66 9.28
N PHE A 426 -15.03 -2.73 9.41
CA PHE A 426 -14.35 -2.36 10.66
C PHE A 426 -14.93 -1.12 11.35
N LEU A 427 -16.04 -0.60 10.82
CA LEU A 427 -16.78 0.51 11.40
C LEU A 427 -18.05 0.00 12.12
N PRO A 428 -18.57 0.77 13.11
CA PRO A 428 -19.93 0.55 13.60
C PRO A 428 -20.93 0.60 12.43
N PRO A 429 -21.87 -0.36 12.32
CA PRO A 429 -22.85 -0.36 11.22
C PRO A 429 -23.65 0.96 11.14
N GLU A 430 -23.91 1.59 12.27
CA GLU A 430 -24.61 2.87 12.38
C GLU A 430 -23.90 4.01 11.64
N PHE A 431 -22.57 3.95 11.53
CA PHE A 431 -21.80 4.97 10.78
C PHE A 431 -22.18 5.01 9.31
N ILE A 432 -22.47 3.84 8.71
CA ILE A 432 -22.82 3.72 7.29
C ILE A 432 -24.17 4.41 6.98
N ASN A 433 -25.02 4.63 8.00
CA ASN A 433 -26.26 5.41 7.82
C ASN A 433 -25.98 6.89 7.51
N HIS A 434 -24.84 7.41 7.93
CA HIS A 434 -24.48 8.83 7.91
C HIS A 434 -23.24 9.15 7.07
N LEU A 435 -22.43 8.15 6.75
CA LEU A 435 -21.27 8.24 5.85
C LEU A 435 -21.61 7.64 4.49
N ASP A 436 -20.94 8.14 3.46
CA ASP A 436 -20.95 7.50 2.16
C ASP A 436 -19.65 6.70 2.00
N PRO A 437 -19.72 5.35 2.06
CA PRO A 437 -18.54 4.51 2.03
C PRO A 437 -17.79 4.55 0.69
N VAL A 438 -18.44 5.02 -0.38
CA VAL A 438 -17.87 5.12 -1.72
C VAL A 438 -17.55 6.57 -2.13
N SER A 439 -17.69 7.53 -1.23
CA SER A 439 -17.42 8.95 -1.51
C SER A 439 -16.00 9.15 -2.04
N GLY A 440 -15.87 9.70 -3.26
CA GLY A 440 -14.62 9.88 -3.99
C GLY A 440 -14.27 8.77 -4.99
N ASN A 441 -15.18 7.82 -5.25
CA ASN A 441 -14.95 6.74 -6.23
C ASN A 441 -14.84 7.22 -7.69
N ASP A 442 -15.06 8.49 -7.93
CA ASP A 442 -14.88 9.19 -9.19
C ASP A 442 -13.60 10.07 -9.23
N GLN A 443 -12.84 10.09 -8.12
CA GLN A 443 -11.59 10.86 -7.99
C GLN A 443 -10.37 9.95 -7.97
N GLY A 444 -9.22 10.52 -8.29
CA GLY A 444 -7.95 9.80 -8.22
C GLY A 444 -6.82 10.60 -8.85
N ARG A 445 -5.63 10.49 -8.26
CA ARG A 445 -4.50 11.33 -8.64
C ARG A 445 -3.20 10.53 -8.61
N ILE A 446 -2.33 10.88 -9.52
CA ILE A 446 -0.93 10.47 -9.49
C ILE A 446 -0.11 11.75 -9.41
N PHE A 447 0.61 11.89 -8.30
CA PHE A 447 1.56 12.95 -8.09
C PHE A 447 2.98 12.47 -8.33
N ARG A 448 3.89 13.39 -8.60
CA ARG A 448 5.32 13.17 -8.66
C ARG A 448 6.01 14.00 -7.60
N ILE A 449 6.92 13.38 -6.83
CA ILE A 449 7.83 14.08 -5.93
C ILE A 449 9.14 14.29 -6.68
N ALA A 450 9.42 15.51 -7.05
CA ALA A 450 10.59 15.91 -7.84
C ALA A 450 11.42 16.99 -7.13
N PRO A 451 12.72 17.10 -7.40
CA PRO A 451 13.51 18.28 -7.00
C PRO A 451 12.89 19.56 -7.55
N LYS A 452 13.02 20.66 -6.84
CA LYS A 452 12.51 21.96 -7.31
C LYS A 452 13.08 22.35 -8.65
N GLY A 453 12.21 22.75 -9.57
CA GLY A 453 12.56 23.12 -10.94
C GLY A 453 12.89 21.92 -11.83
N PHE A 454 12.48 20.73 -11.46
CA PHE A 454 12.65 19.54 -12.26
C PHE A 454 11.81 19.62 -13.55
N ASP A 455 12.47 19.38 -14.68
CA ASP A 455 11.84 19.23 -16.00
C ASP A 455 11.71 17.73 -16.30
N SER A 456 10.49 17.29 -16.58
CA SER A 456 10.14 15.88 -16.75
C SER A 456 10.03 15.44 -18.21
N ALA A 457 10.41 16.27 -19.16
CA ALA A 457 10.37 15.90 -20.56
C ALA A 457 11.25 14.66 -20.83
N LEU A 458 10.61 13.52 -20.98
CA LEU A 458 11.25 12.24 -21.24
C LEU A 458 10.50 11.50 -22.35
N THR A 459 11.18 11.26 -23.46
CA THR A 459 10.66 10.41 -24.52
C THR A 459 11.23 9.00 -24.37
N LEU A 460 10.36 8.03 -24.12
CA LEU A 460 10.69 6.62 -24.04
C LEU A 460 10.36 5.91 -25.35
N ASN A 461 11.28 5.07 -25.82
CA ASN A 461 11.10 4.22 -27.00
C ASN A 461 12.02 2.99 -26.95
N LEU A 462 12.18 2.39 -25.77
CA LEU A 462 13.11 1.28 -25.56
C LEU A 462 12.71 0.01 -26.34
N SER A 463 11.45 -0.09 -26.78
CA SER A 463 11.03 -1.16 -27.68
C SER A 463 11.82 -1.18 -28.99
N GLN A 464 12.24 -0.01 -29.47
CA GLN A 464 12.98 0.18 -30.72
C GLN A 464 14.50 -0.06 -30.58
N TRP A 465 15.00 -0.11 -29.35
CA TRP A 465 16.44 -0.33 -29.12
C TRP A 465 16.83 -1.77 -29.43
N ASN A 466 18.01 -1.96 -30.05
CA ASN A 466 18.53 -3.30 -30.24
C ASN A 466 19.00 -3.91 -28.90
N THR A 467 19.14 -5.23 -28.84
CA THR A 467 19.47 -5.93 -27.61
C THR A 467 20.84 -5.54 -27.02
N PRO A 468 21.91 -5.34 -27.80
CA PRO A 468 23.16 -4.80 -27.28
C PRO A 468 23.04 -3.38 -26.68
N GLU A 469 22.17 -2.52 -27.18
CA GLU A 469 21.93 -1.19 -26.60
C GLU A 469 21.22 -1.32 -25.24
N LEU A 470 20.27 -2.25 -25.12
CA LEU A 470 19.60 -2.52 -23.84
C LEU A 470 20.59 -3.03 -22.76
N VAL A 471 21.66 -3.74 -23.14
CA VAL A 471 22.68 -4.17 -22.17
C VAL A 471 23.39 -2.98 -21.50
N ASP A 472 23.57 -1.84 -22.20
CA ASP A 472 24.16 -0.65 -21.60
C ASP A 472 23.27 -0.07 -20.47
N LEU A 473 21.95 -0.21 -20.60
CA LEU A 473 21.02 0.26 -19.58
C LEU A 473 21.04 -0.58 -18.28
N LEU A 474 21.68 -1.76 -18.27
CA LEU A 474 21.81 -2.55 -17.04
C LEU A 474 22.71 -1.88 -15.99
N ASP A 475 23.52 -0.88 -16.38
CA ASP A 475 24.32 -0.04 -15.48
C ASP A 475 23.77 1.39 -15.34
N HIS A 476 22.54 1.64 -15.77
CA HIS A 476 21.91 2.95 -15.67
C HIS A 476 21.69 3.36 -14.21
N SER A 477 21.83 4.64 -13.87
CA SER A 477 21.63 5.16 -12.50
C SER A 477 20.20 4.93 -11.97
N ASN A 478 19.19 5.11 -12.82
CA ASN A 478 17.79 4.85 -12.49
C ASN A 478 17.45 3.36 -12.55
N GLY A 479 16.91 2.83 -11.44
CA GLY A 479 16.50 1.43 -11.33
C GLY A 479 15.42 1.02 -12.33
N TRP A 480 14.51 1.93 -12.70
CA TRP A 480 13.48 1.65 -13.68
C TRP A 480 14.06 1.22 -15.04
N HIS A 481 15.08 1.95 -15.51
CA HIS A 481 15.75 1.61 -16.78
C HIS A 481 16.47 0.26 -16.71
N ARG A 482 17.16 -0.03 -15.59
CA ARG A 482 17.83 -1.32 -15.40
C ARG A 482 16.85 -2.49 -15.43
N ASP A 483 15.72 -2.36 -14.70
CA ASP A 483 14.70 -3.40 -14.60
C ASP A 483 13.98 -3.60 -15.93
N THR A 484 13.66 -2.51 -16.64
CA THR A 484 13.05 -2.56 -17.98
C THR A 484 13.98 -3.18 -19.01
N ALA A 485 15.27 -2.80 -19.02
CA ALA A 485 16.25 -3.41 -19.90
C ALA A 485 16.42 -4.90 -19.62
N SER A 486 16.53 -5.31 -18.35
CA SER A 486 16.59 -6.71 -17.94
C SER A 486 15.38 -7.48 -18.44
N ARG A 487 14.17 -6.94 -18.26
CA ARG A 487 12.91 -7.51 -18.74
C ARG A 487 12.91 -7.70 -20.26
N LEU A 488 13.29 -6.67 -21.03
CA LEU A 488 13.33 -6.71 -22.50
C LEU A 488 14.35 -7.72 -23.01
N ILE A 489 15.56 -7.74 -22.44
CA ILE A 489 16.60 -8.72 -22.80
C ILE A 489 16.08 -10.15 -22.52
N TYR A 490 15.44 -10.34 -21.36
CA TYR A 490 14.87 -11.63 -20.98
C TYR A 490 13.71 -12.06 -21.91
N THR A 491 12.84 -11.13 -22.29
CA THR A 491 11.74 -11.39 -23.23
C THR A 491 12.28 -11.81 -24.60
N ARG A 492 13.25 -11.07 -25.12
CA ARG A 492 13.76 -11.30 -26.49
C ARG A 492 14.59 -12.57 -26.66
N GLN A 493 15.24 -13.05 -25.60
CA GLN A 493 16.14 -14.22 -25.65
C GLN A 493 17.18 -14.14 -26.79
N ASP A 494 17.59 -12.93 -27.15
CA ASP A 494 18.50 -12.67 -28.26
C ASP A 494 19.97 -12.88 -27.83
N LEU A 495 20.61 -13.86 -28.44
CA LEU A 495 22.00 -14.24 -28.15
C LEU A 495 23.04 -13.15 -28.51
N SER A 496 22.67 -12.13 -29.26
CA SER A 496 23.54 -10.98 -29.54
C SER A 496 23.94 -10.22 -28.27
N ALA A 497 23.16 -10.30 -27.20
CA ALA A 497 23.49 -9.76 -25.89
C ALA A 497 24.71 -10.40 -25.21
N VAL A 498 25.02 -11.66 -25.49
CA VAL A 498 25.93 -12.49 -24.68
C VAL A 498 27.33 -11.90 -24.60
N ALA A 499 27.88 -11.43 -25.72
CA ALA A 499 29.22 -10.87 -25.74
C ALA A 499 29.35 -9.64 -24.82
N LYS A 500 28.39 -8.75 -24.90
CA LYS A 500 28.35 -7.50 -24.14
C LYS A 500 28.00 -7.74 -22.63
N LEU A 501 27.12 -8.67 -22.32
CA LEU A 501 26.85 -9.12 -20.95
C LEU A 501 28.12 -9.68 -20.28
N ARG A 502 28.91 -10.51 -21.00
CA ARG A 502 30.17 -11.01 -20.49
C ARG A 502 31.20 -9.89 -20.23
N GLN A 503 31.25 -8.89 -21.11
CA GLN A 503 32.10 -7.72 -20.92
C GLN A 503 31.67 -6.93 -19.67
N LEU A 504 30.37 -6.69 -19.48
CA LEU A 504 29.86 -5.97 -18.32
C LEU A 504 30.21 -6.67 -17.00
N VAL A 505 30.08 -8.00 -16.92
CA VAL A 505 30.47 -8.79 -15.75
C VAL A 505 31.96 -8.77 -15.47
N GLN A 506 32.81 -8.59 -16.49
CA GLN A 506 34.28 -8.52 -16.32
C GLN A 506 34.77 -7.15 -15.88
N GLN A 507 33.97 -6.11 -16.08
CA GLN A 507 34.30 -4.72 -15.73
C GLN A 507 33.82 -4.30 -14.35
N GLY A 508 32.81 -4.98 -13.79
CA GLY A 508 32.26 -4.77 -12.43
C GLY A 508 32.93 -5.63 -11.40
#